data_3608766ca86fb6bafeff0918f3f03c53
#
_entry.id   3608766ca86fb6bafeff0918f3f03c53
#
_cell.length_a   1.000
_cell.length_b   1.000
_cell.length_c   1.000
_cell.angle_alpha   90.00
_cell.angle_beta   90.00
_cell.angle_gamma   90.00
#
_symmetry.space_group_name_H-M   'P 1'
#
loop_
_entity.id
_entity.type
_entity.pdbx_description
1 polymer ?
#
loop_
_entity_poly.entity_id
_entity_poly.type
_entity_poly.pdbx_seq_one_letter_code
_entity_poly.pdbx_strand_id
1 'polypeptide(L)'
;QVIDIDLPPIVRFERQGGGKEAIDKAAKLLSESKFPVILSGAGVVIGDAIEECKNLAEKLDSPVCSGYQHNDSFPGSHPLAVGPLGYNGSKAAMQLISKADVVLALGTRLNPFSTLPGYGIDYWPKNAKIIQVDMNPDRIGLTKKVTVGICGDAKLVSKQLLDKLSPKAGDGGREERKNLIHQTKSAWLQTLTGLDHEEDDPGTVWNKEARERDKDRMSPRQAWRAIQAGMPKDVIISSDIGNNCAIGNAYPTFEKGRKYL
;
A
#
# COMPACT_ATOMS: atom_id res chain seq x y z
N GLN A 1 -20.18 0.51 -39.21
CA GLN A 1 -20.69 1.86 -39.01
C GLN A 1 -19.53 2.69 -38.39
N VAL A 2 -19.09 3.69 -39.10
CA VAL A 2 -18.11 4.68 -38.53
C VAL A 2 -18.94 5.67 -37.76
N ILE A 3 -18.64 5.83 -36.45
CA ILE A 3 -19.28 6.81 -35.59
C ILE A 3 -18.24 7.90 -35.32
N ASP A 4 -18.51 9.13 -35.74
CA ASP A 4 -17.73 10.28 -35.34
C ASP A 4 -18.08 10.62 -33.89
N ILE A 5 -17.09 10.51 -33.01
CA ILE A 5 -17.22 10.86 -31.61
C ILE A 5 -16.54 12.22 -31.41
N ASP A 6 -17.34 13.23 -31.11
CA ASP A 6 -16.82 14.52 -30.67
C ASP A 6 -16.42 14.42 -29.18
N LEU A 7 -15.12 14.31 -28.93
CA LEU A 7 -14.60 14.22 -27.57
C LEU A 7 -14.44 15.64 -26.99
N PRO A 8 -14.97 15.90 -25.79
CA PRO A 8 -14.77 17.18 -25.15
C PRO A 8 -13.29 17.41 -24.88
N PRO A 9 -12.82 18.67 -24.88
CA PRO A 9 -11.43 18.98 -24.62
C PRO A 9 -11.04 18.52 -23.22
N ILE A 10 -9.83 17.96 -23.08
CA ILE A 10 -9.28 17.57 -21.79
C ILE A 10 -8.98 18.84 -20.99
N VAL A 11 -9.74 19.07 -19.92
CA VAL A 11 -9.47 20.15 -18.96
C VAL A 11 -8.53 19.61 -17.89
N ARG A 12 -7.35 20.23 -17.76
CA ARG A 12 -6.42 19.95 -16.67
C ARG A 12 -6.71 20.90 -15.53
N PHE A 13 -7.07 20.36 -14.39
CA PHE A 13 -7.18 21.13 -13.17
C PHE A 13 -5.80 21.43 -12.57
N GLU A 14 -5.66 22.65 -12.03
CA GLU A 14 -4.48 22.98 -11.25
C GLU A 14 -4.44 22.15 -9.97
N ARG A 15 -3.27 21.59 -9.66
CA ARG A 15 -3.06 20.81 -8.44
C ARG A 15 -3.05 21.75 -7.24
N GLN A 16 -3.74 21.39 -6.19
CA GLN A 16 -3.80 22.16 -4.95
C GLN A 16 -3.22 21.35 -3.79
N GLY A 17 -2.53 22.04 -2.90
CA GLY A 17 -2.10 21.50 -1.61
C GLY A 17 -3.24 21.46 -0.60
N GLY A 18 -2.95 20.93 0.58
CA GLY A 18 -3.89 20.92 1.71
C GLY A 18 -4.02 22.29 2.37
N GLY A 19 -5.19 22.52 3.01
CA GLY A 19 -5.39 23.69 3.84
C GLY A 19 -4.45 23.73 5.04
N LYS A 20 -3.97 24.92 5.40
CA LYS A 20 -2.95 25.12 6.46
C LYS A 20 -3.31 24.43 7.77
N GLU A 21 -4.54 24.60 8.25
CA GLU A 21 -4.97 24.03 9.53
C GLU A 21 -4.93 22.49 9.53
N ALA A 22 -5.40 21.86 8.45
CA ALA A 22 -5.39 20.43 8.31
C ALA A 22 -3.96 19.87 8.21
N ILE A 23 -3.08 20.55 7.48
CA ILE A 23 -1.65 20.21 7.38
C ILE A 23 -0.97 20.33 8.74
N ASP A 24 -1.17 21.43 9.49
CA ASP A 24 -0.57 21.63 10.81
C ASP A 24 -1.04 20.55 11.81
N LYS A 25 -2.33 20.20 11.81
CA LYS A 25 -2.87 19.09 12.63
C LYS A 25 -2.27 17.74 12.24
N ALA A 26 -2.18 17.45 10.96
CA ALA A 26 -1.63 16.19 10.47
C ALA A 26 -0.13 16.06 10.81
N ALA A 27 0.65 17.12 10.57
CA ALA A 27 2.07 17.15 10.89
C ALA A 27 2.32 16.97 12.39
N LYS A 28 1.48 17.57 13.25
CA LYS A 28 1.54 17.36 14.70
C LYS A 28 1.30 15.90 15.06
N LEU A 29 0.22 15.29 14.56
CA LEU A 29 -0.09 13.89 14.83
C LEU A 29 1.03 12.95 14.38
N LEU A 30 1.58 13.15 13.19
CA LEU A 30 2.70 12.36 12.68
C LEU A 30 3.99 12.57 13.51
N SER A 31 4.24 13.81 13.96
CA SER A 31 5.42 14.12 14.78
C SER A 31 5.38 13.50 16.17
N GLU A 32 4.18 13.33 16.74
CA GLU A 32 3.96 12.75 18.07
C GLU A 32 3.74 11.24 18.03
N SER A 33 3.57 10.65 16.83
CA SER A 33 3.29 9.24 16.66
C SER A 33 4.47 8.36 17.05
N LYS A 34 4.18 7.25 17.74
CA LYS A 34 5.15 6.20 18.06
C LYS A 34 5.20 5.10 17.01
N PHE A 35 4.08 4.86 16.34
CA PHE A 35 4.00 3.85 15.29
C PHE A 35 3.17 4.38 14.09
N PRO A 36 3.72 5.36 13.34
CA PRO A 36 3.07 5.84 12.13
C PRO A 36 3.11 4.76 11.05
N VAL A 37 2.04 4.63 10.27
CA VAL A 37 2.00 3.77 9.08
C VAL A 37 1.47 4.58 7.91
N ILE A 38 2.10 4.46 6.75
CA ILE A 38 1.61 5.05 5.50
C ILE A 38 0.86 3.99 4.70
N LEU A 39 -0.37 4.30 4.28
CA LEU A 39 -1.12 3.54 3.29
C LEU A 39 -1.12 4.33 1.98
N SER A 40 -0.29 3.90 1.05
CA SER A 40 -0.09 4.53 -0.25
C SER A 40 -1.07 3.99 -1.28
N GLY A 41 -1.76 4.85 -2.01
CA GLY A 41 -2.77 4.47 -2.99
C GLY A 41 -2.58 5.08 -4.38
N ALA A 42 -3.61 4.97 -5.23
CA ALA A 42 -3.62 5.47 -6.60
C ALA A 42 -3.18 6.93 -6.75
N GLY A 43 -3.60 7.77 -5.79
CA GLY A 43 -3.27 9.20 -5.82
C GLY A 43 -1.76 9.48 -5.73
N VAL A 44 -0.98 8.58 -5.12
CA VAL A 44 0.48 8.69 -5.11
C VAL A 44 1.06 8.43 -6.50
N VAL A 45 0.52 7.41 -7.20
CA VAL A 45 0.96 7.06 -8.56
C VAL A 45 0.54 8.14 -9.56
N ILE A 46 -0.75 8.53 -9.54
CA ILE A 46 -1.33 9.51 -10.47
C ILE A 46 -0.73 10.89 -10.23
N GLY A 47 -0.52 11.26 -8.97
CA GLY A 47 0.06 12.52 -8.53
C GLY A 47 1.57 12.61 -8.75
N ASP A 48 2.24 11.51 -9.15
CA ASP A 48 3.71 11.44 -9.25
C ASP A 48 4.37 11.82 -7.91
N ALA A 49 3.87 11.22 -6.81
CA ALA A 49 4.22 11.55 -5.44
C ALA A 49 5.07 10.44 -4.75
N ILE A 50 5.66 9.53 -5.53
CA ILE A 50 6.37 8.36 -4.99
C ILE A 50 7.60 8.80 -4.18
N GLU A 51 8.38 9.74 -4.70
CA GLU A 51 9.57 10.26 -3.99
C GLU A 51 9.19 11.00 -2.71
N GLU A 52 8.13 11.80 -2.73
CA GLU A 52 7.65 12.49 -1.54
C GLU A 52 7.08 11.50 -0.50
N CYS A 53 6.39 10.45 -0.94
CA CYS A 53 5.95 9.37 -0.07
C CYS A 53 7.13 8.63 0.57
N LYS A 54 8.18 8.37 -0.21
CA LYS A 54 9.43 7.77 0.27
C LYS A 54 10.10 8.65 1.32
N ASN A 55 10.26 9.94 1.03
CA ASN A 55 10.85 10.89 1.98
C ASN A 55 10.07 10.98 3.30
N LEU A 56 8.71 10.93 3.24
CA LEU A 56 7.88 10.85 4.45
C LEU A 56 8.12 9.55 5.22
N ALA A 57 8.17 8.42 4.51
CA ALA A 57 8.40 7.12 5.12
C ALA A 57 9.75 7.05 5.82
N GLU A 58 10.81 7.52 5.16
CA GLU A 58 12.18 7.58 5.71
C GLU A 58 12.29 8.54 6.89
N LYS A 59 11.66 9.73 6.79
CA LYS A 59 11.65 10.72 7.88
C LYS A 59 10.99 10.17 9.15
N LEU A 60 9.92 9.39 8.99
CA LEU A 60 9.12 8.84 10.06
C LEU A 60 9.56 7.42 10.48
N ASP A 61 10.47 6.78 9.75
CA ASP A 61 10.73 5.33 9.80
C ASP A 61 9.43 4.52 9.77
N SER A 62 8.52 4.92 8.91
CA SER A 62 7.16 4.40 8.80
C SER A 62 7.10 3.25 7.81
N PRO A 63 6.53 2.08 8.16
CA PRO A 63 6.24 1.07 7.15
C PRO A 63 5.19 1.60 6.17
N VAL A 64 5.36 1.23 4.90
CA VAL A 64 4.45 1.63 3.81
C VAL A 64 3.71 0.41 3.30
N CYS A 65 2.39 0.43 3.50
CA CYS A 65 1.46 -0.51 2.87
C CYS A 65 0.98 0.08 1.55
N SER A 66 0.84 -0.73 0.51
CA SER A 66 0.14 -0.29 -0.70
C SER A 66 -1.35 -0.63 -0.65
N GLY A 67 -2.16 0.19 -1.30
CA GLY A 67 -3.57 -0.12 -1.54
C GLY A 67 -3.74 -1.25 -2.56
N TYR A 68 -4.93 -1.85 -2.61
CA TYR A 68 -5.25 -2.90 -3.56
C TYR A 68 -5.00 -2.43 -5.01
N GLN A 69 -4.25 -3.20 -5.78
CA GLN A 69 -3.83 -2.92 -7.16
C GLN A 69 -2.90 -1.70 -7.33
N HIS A 70 -2.21 -1.27 -6.27
CA HIS A 70 -1.28 -0.15 -6.32
C HIS A 70 0.08 -0.51 -5.72
N ASN A 71 0.59 -1.72 -6.04
CA ASN A 71 1.92 -2.16 -5.60
C ASN A 71 3.04 -1.30 -6.17
N ASP A 72 2.75 -0.53 -7.21
CA ASP A 72 3.65 0.43 -7.85
C ASP A 72 3.62 1.82 -7.18
N SER A 73 2.86 2.00 -6.10
CA SER A 73 2.79 3.27 -5.37
C SER A 73 3.97 3.51 -4.43
N PHE A 74 4.82 2.50 -4.25
CA PHE A 74 6.04 2.58 -3.44
C PHE A 74 7.07 1.55 -3.92
N PRO A 75 8.39 1.87 -3.93
CA PRO A 75 9.41 0.92 -4.39
C PRO A 75 9.40 -0.36 -3.58
N GLY A 76 9.21 -1.51 -4.23
CA GLY A 76 9.02 -2.80 -3.56
C GLY A 76 10.27 -3.31 -2.85
N SER A 77 11.48 -2.97 -3.34
CA SER A 77 12.75 -3.32 -2.71
C SER A 77 13.07 -2.48 -1.46
N HIS A 78 12.36 -1.37 -1.24
CA HIS A 78 12.64 -0.48 -0.11
C HIS A 78 12.45 -1.19 1.25
N PRO A 79 13.35 -0.98 2.24
CA PRO A 79 13.23 -1.62 3.55
C PRO A 79 11.87 -1.40 4.25
N LEU A 80 11.28 -0.24 4.06
CA LEU A 80 9.98 0.13 4.63
C LEU A 80 8.77 -0.36 3.82
N ALA A 81 8.94 -0.91 2.61
CA ALA A 81 7.85 -1.52 1.84
C ALA A 81 7.41 -2.81 2.51
N VAL A 82 6.12 -2.93 2.85
CA VAL A 82 5.58 -4.11 3.54
C VAL A 82 4.49 -4.82 2.76
N GLY A 83 4.22 -4.35 1.55
CA GLY A 83 3.30 -4.97 0.58
C GLY A 83 1.87 -4.47 0.66
N PRO A 84 0.98 -5.04 -0.16
CA PRO A 84 -0.40 -4.58 -0.27
C PRO A 84 -1.25 -5.00 0.92
N LEU A 85 -2.25 -4.17 1.24
CA LEU A 85 -3.33 -4.51 2.16
C LEU A 85 -4.53 -5.10 1.41
N GLY A 86 -5.46 -5.65 2.17
CA GLY A 86 -6.76 -6.07 1.68
C GLY A 86 -6.76 -7.46 1.07
N TYR A 87 -7.58 -7.65 0.06
CA TYR A 87 -7.79 -8.95 -0.56
C TYR A 87 -6.49 -9.51 -1.15
N ASN A 88 -6.11 -10.72 -0.71
CA ASN A 88 -4.82 -11.33 -1.02
C ASN A 88 -3.60 -10.46 -0.72
N GLY A 89 -3.71 -9.59 0.28
CA GLY A 89 -2.61 -8.71 0.67
C GLY A 89 -1.50 -9.40 1.46
N SER A 90 -0.53 -8.61 1.87
CA SER A 90 0.61 -9.04 2.68
C SER A 90 0.20 -9.22 4.15
N LYS A 91 0.49 -10.39 4.72
CA LYS A 91 0.32 -10.63 6.16
C LYS A 91 1.18 -9.69 7.00
N ALA A 92 2.39 -9.36 6.51
CA ALA A 92 3.26 -8.39 7.16
C ALA A 92 2.63 -6.98 7.19
N ALA A 93 2.05 -6.52 6.07
CA ALA A 93 1.33 -5.24 6.03
C ALA A 93 0.17 -5.21 7.04
N MET A 94 -0.63 -6.29 7.10
CA MET A 94 -1.75 -6.41 8.04
C MET A 94 -1.30 -6.38 9.50
N GLN A 95 -0.24 -7.12 9.84
CA GLN A 95 0.30 -7.15 11.20
C GLN A 95 0.91 -5.82 11.63
N LEU A 96 1.55 -5.09 10.72
CA LEU A 96 2.16 -3.80 11.03
C LEU A 96 1.13 -2.69 11.16
N ILE A 97 0.17 -2.59 10.22
CA ILE A 97 -0.87 -1.55 10.32
C ILE A 97 -1.75 -1.72 11.55
N SER A 98 -1.97 -2.96 12.02
CA SER A 98 -2.75 -3.21 13.24
C SER A 98 -2.17 -2.58 14.50
N LYS A 99 -0.88 -2.24 14.49
CA LYS A 99 -0.16 -1.60 15.60
C LYS A 99 -0.08 -0.09 15.48
N ALA A 100 -0.59 0.48 14.39
CA ALA A 100 -0.52 1.91 14.15
C ALA A 100 -1.28 2.72 15.21
N ASP A 101 -0.67 3.78 15.69
CA ASP A 101 -1.32 4.85 16.45
C ASP A 101 -1.75 6.00 15.52
N VAL A 102 -1.06 6.17 14.39
CA VAL A 102 -1.43 7.09 13.31
C VAL A 102 -1.32 6.39 11.96
N VAL A 103 -2.34 6.50 11.11
CA VAL A 103 -2.30 6.06 9.72
C VAL A 103 -2.39 7.26 8.80
N LEU A 104 -1.39 7.45 7.95
CA LEU A 104 -1.44 8.39 6.84
C LEU A 104 -1.95 7.66 5.59
N ALA A 105 -3.22 7.79 5.29
CA ALA A 105 -3.86 7.28 4.08
C ALA A 105 -3.63 8.29 2.94
N LEU A 106 -2.54 8.11 2.20
CA LEU A 106 -2.06 9.04 1.20
C LEU A 106 -2.56 8.67 -0.20
N GLY A 107 -3.38 9.51 -0.78
CA GLY A 107 -3.94 9.31 -2.12
C GLY A 107 -4.78 8.03 -2.24
N THR A 108 -5.51 7.67 -1.20
CA THR A 108 -6.36 6.48 -1.19
C THR A 108 -7.74 6.79 -0.63
N ARG A 109 -8.77 6.32 -1.34
CA ARG A 109 -10.18 6.41 -0.90
C ARG A 109 -10.54 5.39 0.19
N LEU A 110 -9.58 4.62 0.69
CA LEU A 110 -9.79 3.54 1.67
C LEU A 110 -10.85 2.53 1.20
N ASN A 111 -10.76 2.16 -0.07
CA ASN A 111 -11.63 1.18 -0.71
C ASN A 111 -11.79 -0.08 0.18
N PRO A 112 -12.99 -0.65 0.32
CA PRO A 112 -13.20 -1.90 1.05
C PRO A 112 -12.23 -3.02 0.67
N PHE A 113 -11.94 -3.24 -0.60
CA PHE A 113 -10.96 -4.24 -1.05
C PHE A 113 -9.55 -4.00 -0.50
N SER A 114 -9.15 -2.74 -0.26
CA SER A 114 -7.88 -2.39 0.40
C SER A 114 -7.92 -2.53 1.93
N THR A 115 -9.07 -2.82 2.52
CA THR A 115 -9.25 -2.88 3.98
C THR A 115 -9.98 -4.13 4.45
N LEU A 116 -10.23 -5.11 3.57
CA LEU A 116 -10.81 -6.40 3.92
C LEU A 116 -9.86 -7.18 4.85
N PRO A 117 -10.38 -7.78 5.93
CA PRO A 117 -9.61 -8.71 6.74
C PRO A 117 -9.03 -9.85 5.92
N GLY A 118 -7.84 -10.30 6.29
CA GLY A 118 -7.17 -11.43 5.64
C GLY A 118 -6.48 -12.31 6.67
N TYR A 119 -6.32 -13.59 6.35
CA TYR A 119 -5.65 -14.58 7.22
C TYR A 119 -6.23 -14.67 8.64
N GLY A 120 -7.52 -14.40 8.82
CA GLY A 120 -8.16 -14.35 10.14
C GLY A 120 -7.75 -13.15 11.00
N ILE A 121 -7.08 -12.15 10.44
CA ILE A 121 -6.60 -10.95 11.15
C ILE A 121 -7.59 -9.80 10.92
N ASP A 122 -8.23 -9.32 11.99
CA ASP A 122 -8.93 -8.01 12.00
C ASP A 122 -7.87 -6.91 12.24
N TYR A 123 -7.23 -6.51 11.15
CA TYR A 123 -6.02 -5.70 11.22
C TYR A 123 -6.27 -4.19 11.23
N TRP A 124 -7.49 -3.72 10.95
CA TRP A 124 -7.72 -2.29 10.91
C TRP A 124 -7.59 -1.67 12.30
N PRO A 125 -6.69 -0.68 12.53
CA PRO A 125 -6.38 -0.18 13.86
C PRO A 125 -7.53 0.68 14.38
N LYS A 126 -8.31 0.14 15.33
CA LYS A 126 -9.56 0.77 15.85
C LYS A 126 -9.32 2.09 16.59
N ASN A 127 -8.14 2.23 17.21
CA ASN A 127 -7.79 3.41 18.03
C ASN A 127 -6.83 4.37 17.33
N ALA A 128 -6.39 4.06 16.12
CA ALA A 128 -5.48 4.92 15.38
C ALA A 128 -6.15 6.23 14.94
N LYS A 129 -5.37 7.30 14.91
CA LYS A 129 -5.75 8.56 14.26
C LYS A 129 -5.53 8.43 12.76
N ILE A 130 -6.59 8.57 11.98
CA ILE A 130 -6.52 8.46 10.53
C ILE A 130 -6.40 9.84 9.91
N ILE A 131 -5.33 10.06 9.15
CA ILE A 131 -5.14 11.23 8.28
C ILE A 131 -5.41 10.74 6.87
N GLN A 132 -6.43 11.27 6.21
CA GLN A 132 -6.75 10.88 4.84
C GLN A 132 -6.51 12.04 3.88
N VAL A 133 -5.74 11.78 2.82
CA VAL A 133 -5.44 12.71 1.74
C VAL A 133 -6.08 12.20 0.46
N ASP A 134 -6.98 12.97 -0.11
CA ASP A 134 -7.61 12.68 -1.41
C ASP A 134 -7.91 14.00 -2.12
N MET A 135 -7.84 14.01 -3.46
CA MET A 135 -8.23 15.17 -4.26
C MET A 135 -9.74 15.37 -4.32
N ASN A 136 -10.51 14.31 -4.11
CA ASN A 136 -11.97 14.37 -4.09
C ASN A 136 -12.46 14.44 -2.63
N PRO A 137 -13.06 15.57 -2.21
CA PRO A 137 -13.55 15.75 -0.84
C PRO A 137 -14.63 14.73 -0.45
N ASP A 138 -15.45 14.26 -1.41
CA ASP A 138 -16.52 13.29 -1.17
C ASP A 138 -16.01 11.90 -0.78
N ARG A 139 -14.72 11.63 -1.00
CA ARG A 139 -14.08 10.36 -0.61
C ARG A 139 -13.48 10.39 0.78
N ILE A 140 -13.29 11.58 1.36
CA ILE A 140 -12.71 11.75 2.68
C ILE A 140 -13.74 11.35 3.74
N GLY A 141 -13.40 10.37 4.57
CA GLY A 141 -14.29 9.88 5.63
C GLY A 141 -15.42 8.96 5.17
N LEU A 142 -15.51 8.63 3.87
CA LEU A 142 -16.61 7.85 3.31
C LEU A 142 -16.68 6.42 3.88
N THR A 143 -15.55 5.76 4.05
CA THR A 143 -15.50 4.33 4.44
C THR A 143 -14.93 4.10 5.82
N LYS A 144 -14.16 5.02 6.35
CA LYS A 144 -13.51 4.92 7.66
C LYS A 144 -13.61 6.26 8.39
N LYS A 145 -13.72 6.19 9.73
CA LYS A 145 -13.68 7.41 10.56
C LYS A 145 -12.31 8.08 10.42
N VAL A 146 -12.31 9.35 9.99
CA VAL A 146 -11.10 10.14 9.76
C VAL A 146 -10.94 11.17 10.87
N THR A 147 -9.71 11.34 11.36
CA THR A 147 -9.35 12.35 12.35
C THR A 147 -8.99 13.68 11.70
N VAL A 148 -8.25 13.62 10.57
CA VAL A 148 -7.87 14.77 9.75
C VAL A 148 -8.08 14.43 8.29
N GLY A 149 -9.00 15.14 7.63
CA GLY A 149 -9.20 15.08 6.18
C GLY A 149 -8.42 16.20 5.50
N ILE A 150 -7.68 15.87 4.45
CA ILE A 150 -6.94 16.83 3.64
C ILE A 150 -7.38 16.67 2.18
N CYS A 151 -8.13 17.65 1.68
CA CYS A 151 -8.44 17.71 0.26
C CYS A 151 -7.26 18.34 -0.48
N GLY A 152 -6.51 17.54 -1.26
CA GLY A 152 -5.33 18.00 -1.95
C GLY A 152 -4.57 16.92 -2.72
N ASP A 153 -3.68 17.38 -3.59
CA ASP A 153 -2.79 16.53 -4.37
C ASP A 153 -1.76 15.85 -3.45
N ALA A 154 -1.57 14.53 -3.63
CA ALA A 154 -0.70 13.73 -2.78
C ALA A 154 0.75 14.25 -2.74
N LYS A 155 1.28 14.75 -3.87
CA LYS A 155 2.63 15.29 -3.96
C LYS A 155 2.79 16.59 -3.18
N LEU A 156 1.87 17.52 -3.40
CA LEU A 156 1.92 18.83 -2.73
C LEU A 156 1.67 18.70 -1.23
N VAL A 157 0.69 17.88 -0.84
CA VAL A 157 0.41 17.61 0.59
C VAL A 157 1.61 16.95 1.26
N SER A 158 2.26 15.98 0.60
CA SER A 158 3.46 15.33 1.15
C SER A 158 4.61 16.33 1.38
N LYS A 159 4.84 17.25 0.43
CA LYS A 159 5.82 18.34 0.60
C LYS A 159 5.48 19.22 1.78
N GLN A 160 4.23 19.69 1.87
CA GLN A 160 3.77 20.52 2.98
C GLN A 160 3.92 19.80 4.34
N LEU A 161 3.65 18.50 4.40
CA LEU A 161 3.85 17.71 5.62
C LEU A 161 5.32 17.61 5.98
N LEU A 162 6.20 17.32 5.01
CA LEU A 162 7.66 17.27 5.22
C LEU A 162 8.20 18.58 5.80
N ASP A 163 7.76 19.71 5.27
CA ASP A 163 8.17 21.05 5.72
C ASP A 163 7.68 21.37 7.16
N LYS A 164 6.60 20.72 7.59
CA LYS A 164 5.96 20.95 8.90
C LYS A 164 6.31 19.91 9.97
N LEU A 165 6.86 18.76 9.57
CA LEU A 165 7.24 17.72 10.52
C LEU A 165 8.32 18.24 11.48
N SER A 166 8.16 17.92 12.77
CA SER A 166 9.20 18.17 13.77
C SER A 166 10.54 17.53 13.35
N PRO A 167 11.68 18.17 13.63
CA PRO A 167 12.99 17.55 13.42
C PRO A 167 13.12 16.16 14.08
N LYS A 168 12.40 15.97 15.21
CA LYS A 168 12.35 14.70 15.96
C LYS A 168 11.21 13.77 15.54
N ALA A 169 10.46 14.10 14.48
CA ALA A 169 9.41 13.21 13.98
C ALA A 169 10.01 11.85 13.61
N GLY A 170 9.35 10.77 14.04
CA GLY A 170 9.83 9.40 13.84
C GLY A 170 10.83 8.89 14.88
N ASP A 171 11.35 9.72 15.80
CA ASP A 171 12.32 9.27 16.81
C ASP A 171 11.68 8.42 17.91
N GLY A 172 10.41 8.67 18.24
CA GLY A 172 9.67 7.89 19.25
C GLY A 172 9.55 6.42 18.88
N GLY A 173 10.14 5.51 19.66
CA GLY A 173 10.09 4.07 19.42
C GLY A 173 10.78 3.62 18.10
N ARG A 174 11.73 4.39 17.60
CA ARG A 174 12.40 4.16 16.31
C ARG A 174 13.03 2.78 16.21
N GLU A 175 13.83 2.40 17.19
CA GLU A 175 14.56 1.12 17.13
C GLU A 175 13.63 -0.09 17.26
N GLU A 176 12.66 -0.03 18.17
CA GLU A 176 11.65 -1.08 18.32
C GLU A 176 10.82 -1.21 17.05
N ARG A 177 10.46 -0.09 16.42
CA ARG A 177 9.70 -0.07 15.16
C ARG A 177 10.50 -0.67 14.02
N LYS A 178 11.77 -0.30 13.83
CA LYS A 178 12.66 -0.87 12.81
C LYS A 178 12.80 -2.37 12.98
N ASN A 179 13.07 -2.81 14.21
CA ASN A 179 13.22 -4.23 14.53
C ASN A 179 11.92 -5.00 14.21
N LEU A 180 10.78 -4.45 14.60
CA LEU A 180 9.48 -5.07 14.34
C LEU A 180 9.18 -5.16 12.84
N ILE A 181 9.45 -4.09 12.06
CA ILE A 181 9.28 -4.09 10.61
C ILE A 181 10.14 -5.18 9.99
N HIS A 182 11.43 -5.23 10.35
CA HIS A 182 12.36 -6.22 9.82
C HIS A 182 11.93 -7.65 10.15
N GLN A 183 11.62 -7.94 11.41
CA GLN A 183 11.18 -9.26 11.85
C GLN A 183 9.90 -9.70 11.16
N THR A 184 8.90 -8.81 11.07
CA THR A 184 7.61 -9.11 10.45
C THR A 184 7.74 -9.36 8.95
N LYS A 185 8.55 -8.55 8.24
CA LYS A 185 8.86 -8.79 6.81
C LYS A 185 9.58 -10.12 6.61
N SER A 186 10.62 -10.38 7.41
CA SER A 186 11.40 -11.62 7.29
C SER A 186 10.55 -12.86 7.52
N ALA A 187 9.70 -12.86 8.54
CA ALA A 187 8.77 -13.95 8.80
C ALA A 187 7.78 -14.17 7.66
N TRP A 188 7.25 -13.07 7.08
CA TRP A 188 6.37 -13.17 5.92
C TRP A 188 7.08 -13.70 4.69
N LEU A 189 8.31 -13.23 4.40
CA LEU A 189 9.11 -13.75 3.29
C LEU A 189 9.44 -15.23 3.46
N GLN A 190 9.73 -15.68 4.68
CA GLN A 190 9.93 -17.10 4.98
C GLN A 190 8.65 -17.90 4.70
N THR A 191 7.49 -17.41 5.15
CA THR A 191 6.20 -18.04 4.84
C THR A 191 5.99 -18.15 3.33
N LEU A 192 6.22 -17.05 2.60
CA LEU A 192 6.08 -17.04 1.16
C LEU A 192 7.07 -17.99 0.46
N THR A 193 8.28 -18.12 0.97
CA THR A 193 9.27 -19.07 0.46
C THR A 193 8.85 -20.51 0.73
N GLY A 194 8.27 -20.80 1.91
CA GLY A 194 7.71 -22.12 2.22
C GLY A 194 6.56 -22.49 1.28
N LEU A 195 5.73 -21.53 0.86
CA LEU A 195 4.66 -21.76 -0.14
C LEU A 195 5.20 -22.09 -1.55
N ASP A 196 6.47 -21.75 -1.83
CA ASP A 196 7.11 -22.12 -3.10
C ASP A 196 7.59 -23.57 -3.12
N HIS A 197 7.82 -24.17 -1.98
CA HIS A 197 8.23 -25.55 -1.77
C HIS A 197 7.04 -26.29 -1.17
N GLU A 198 6.29 -27.03 -1.94
CA GLU A 198 4.97 -27.64 -1.70
C GLU A 198 4.76 -28.44 -0.39
N GLU A 199 5.77 -28.55 0.48
CA GLU A 199 5.74 -29.46 1.63
C GLU A 199 5.08 -28.88 2.89
N ASP A 200 4.97 -27.55 3.04
CA ASP A 200 4.63 -26.93 4.33
C ASP A 200 3.58 -25.81 4.28
N ASP A 201 2.41 -26.02 3.66
CA ASP A 201 1.28 -25.14 3.91
C ASP A 201 0.26 -25.78 4.86
N PRO A 202 0.37 -25.56 6.19
CA PRO A 202 -0.59 -26.07 7.16
C PRO A 202 -1.93 -25.34 7.15
N GLY A 203 -2.09 -24.27 6.35
CA GLY A 203 -3.25 -23.36 6.42
C GLY A 203 -4.16 -23.32 5.22
N THR A 204 -3.79 -23.90 4.09
CA THR A 204 -4.72 -24.05 2.97
C THR A 204 -5.52 -25.33 3.11
N VAL A 205 -6.83 -25.17 3.25
CA VAL A 205 -7.83 -26.25 3.21
C VAL A 205 -7.94 -26.83 1.78
N TRP A 206 -6.81 -27.05 1.13
CA TRP A 206 -6.77 -27.88 -0.07
C TRP A 206 -6.64 -29.32 0.41
N ASN A 207 -7.66 -30.09 0.15
CA ASN A 207 -7.63 -31.50 0.55
C ASN A 207 -6.44 -32.20 -0.12
N LYS A 208 -5.98 -33.32 0.48
CA LYS A 208 -4.88 -34.12 -0.05
C LYS A 208 -5.09 -34.51 -1.51
N GLU A 209 -6.32 -34.69 -1.94
CA GLU A 209 -6.71 -35.02 -3.33
C GLU A 209 -6.36 -33.92 -4.33
N ALA A 210 -6.60 -32.65 -3.97
CA ALA A 210 -6.21 -31.53 -4.82
C ALA A 210 -4.69 -31.40 -4.97
N ARG A 211 -3.95 -31.62 -3.89
CA ARG A 211 -2.46 -31.62 -3.93
C ARG A 211 -1.92 -32.73 -4.80
N GLU A 212 -2.44 -33.93 -4.67
CA GLU A 212 -2.01 -35.08 -5.51
C GLU A 212 -2.36 -34.86 -6.99
N ARG A 213 -3.54 -34.32 -7.26
CA ARG A 213 -3.95 -33.97 -8.63
C ARG A 213 -3.06 -32.94 -9.30
N ASP A 214 -2.59 -31.94 -8.52
CA ASP A 214 -1.91 -30.76 -9.02
C ASP A 214 -0.40 -30.76 -8.74
N LYS A 215 0.15 -31.89 -8.27
CA LYS A 215 1.57 -32.04 -7.88
C LYS A 215 2.58 -31.68 -8.98
N ASP A 216 2.19 -31.88 -10.24
CA ASP A 216 3.02 -31.58 -11.41
C ASP A 216 2.74 -30.19 -12.00
N ARG A 217 1.96 -29.37 -11.29
CA ARG A 217 1.58 -28.03 -11.74
C ARG A 217 2.28 -26.95 -10.94
N MET A 218 2.67 -25.91 -11.64
CA MET A 218 3.26 -24.71 -11.02
C MET A 218 2.20 -23.94 -10.22
N SER A 219 2.49 -23.57 -8.98
CA SER A 219 1.61 -22.69 -8.22
C SER A 219 1.56 -21.27 -8.85
N PRO A 220 0.48 -20.51 -8.62
CA PRO A 220 0.41 -19.13 -9.12
C PRO A 220 1.58 -18.26 -8.65
N ARG A 221 2.08 -18.49 -7.43
CA ARG A 221 3.23 -17.77 -6.90
C ARG A 221 4.52 -18.17 -7.60
N GLN A 222 4.77 -19.47 -7.81
CA GLN A 222 5.94 -19.95 -8.57
C GLN A 222 5.91 -19.38 -9.99
N ALA A 223 4.74 -19.38 -10.65
CA ALA A 223 4.55 -18.79 -11.97
C ALA A 223 4.91 -17.29 -11.97
N TRP A 224 4.39 -16.52 -11.01
CA TRP A 224 4.72 -15.09 -10.92
C TRP A 224 6.19 -14.83 -10.63
N ARG A 225 6.83 -15.61 -9.80
CA ARG A 225 8.29 -15.48 -9.58
C ARG A 225 9.09 -15.71 -10.85
N ALA A 226 8.76 -16.75 -11.60
CA ALA A 226 9.43 -17.05 -12.87
C ALA A 226 9.20 -15.93 -13.90
N ILE A 227 7.96 -15.47 -14.02
CA ILE A 227 7.59 -14.36 -14.90
C ILE A 227 8.35 -13.08 -14.51
N GLN A 228 8.32 -12.71 -13.24
CA GLN A 228 8.98 -11.48 -12.76
C GLN A 228 10.50 -11.52 -12.92
N ALA A 229 11.12 -12.70 -12.79
CA ALA A 229 12.55 -12.87 -13.01
C ALA A 229 12.95 -12.64 -14.48
N GLY A 230 12.06 -12.96 -15.44
CA GLY A 230 12.27 -12.77 -16.88
C GLY A 230 11.76 -11.43 -17.42
N MET A 231 11.03 -10.65 -16.65
CA MET A 231 10.44 -9.39 -17.11
C MET A 231 11.48 -8.27 -17.22
N PRO A 232 11.36 -7.39 -18.24
CA PRO A 232 12.08 -6.13 -18.26
C PRO A 232 11.76 -5.26 -17.04
N LYS A 233 12.75 -4.50 -16.54
CA LYS A 233 12.58 -3.66 -15.33
C LYS A 233 11.55 -2.53 -15.48
N ASP A 234 11.22 -2.17 -16.71
CA ASP A 234 10.29 -1.08 -17.06
C ASP A 234 8.97 -1.59 -17.65
N VAL A 235 8.67 -2.88 -17.50
CA VAL A 235 7.42 -3.48 -17.98
C VAL A 235 6.20 -2.81 -17.33
N ILE A 236 5.12 -2.73 -18.10
CA ILE A 236 3.78 -2.37 -17.61
C ILE A 236 2.96 -3.65 -17.54
N ILE A 237 2.37 -3.93 -16.41
CA ILE A 237 1.49 -5.08 -16.19
C ILE A 237 0.05 -4.59 -16.25
N SER A 238 -0.75 -5.17 -17.12
CA SER A 238 -2.20 -5.00 -17.16
C SER A 238 -2.86 -6.30 -16.74
N SER A 239 -3.82 -6.21 -15.82
CA SER A 239 -4.53 -7.37 -15.29
C SER A 239 -6.03 -7.14 -15.36
N ASP A 240 -6.75 -8.16 -15.80
CA ASP A 240 -8.21 -8.15 -15.84
C ASP A 240 -8.78 -8.83 -14.58
N ILE A 241 -10.10 -8.72 -14.41
CA ILE A 241 -10.83 -9.25 -13.26
C ILE A 241 -10.76 -10.78 -13.18
N GLY A 242 -10.83 -11.32 -11.98
CA GLY A 242 -10.81 -12.75 -11.67
C GLY A 242 -9.64 -13.14 -10.77
N ASN A 243 -9.30 -14.41 -10.73
CA ASN A 243 -8.18 -14.91 -9.92
C ASN A 243 -6.84 -14.29 -10.32
N ASN A 244 -6.67 -13.95 -11.61
CA ASN A 244 -5.46 -13.28 -12.10
C ASN A 244 -5.25 -11.92 -11.46
N CYS A 245 -6.32 -11.14 -11.28
CA CYS A 245 -6.27 -9.86 -10.59
C CYS A 245 -5.82 -10.01 -9.13
N ALA A 246 -6.36 -11.00 -8.42
CA ALA A 246 -6.00 -11.27 -7.04
C ALA A 246 -4.53 -11.69 -6.88
N ILE A 247 -4.05 -12.57 -7.77
CA ILE A 247 -2.67 -13.03 -7.83
C ILE A 247 -1.74 -11.86 -8.24
N GLY A 248 -2.15 -11.08 -9.25
CA GLY A 248 -1.45 -9.89 -9.70
C GLY A 248 -1.35 -8.80 -8.64
N ASN A 249 -2.30 -8.73 -7.69
CA ASN A 249 -2.17 -7.84 -6.53
C ASN A 249 -1.21 -8.40 -5.47
N ALA A 250 -1.19 -9.72 -5.27
CA ALA A 250 -0.46 -10.32 -4.17
C ALA A 250 1.06 -10.35 -4.36
N TYR A 251 1.53 -10.62 -5.58
CA TYR A 251 2.91 -11.04 -5.79
C TYR A 251 3.84 -10.07 -6.53
N PRO A 252 3.42 -9.31 -7.56
CA PRO A 252 4.34 -8.42 -8.25
C PRO A 252 4.86 -7.30 -7.36
N THR A 253 6.13 -6.98 -7.54
CA THR A 253 6.78 -5.81 -6.94
C THR A 253 7.26 -4.88 -8.03
N PHE A 254 7.19 -3.59 -7.80
CA PHE A 254 7.58 -2.55 -8.75
C PHE A 254 8.58 -1.59 -8.09
N GLU A 255 9.53 -1.10 -8.88
CA GLU A 255 10.48 -0.07 -8.42
C GLU A 255 10.08 1.33 -8.88
N LYS A 256 9.14 1.42 -9.81
CA LYS A 256 8.63 2.67 -10.39
C LYS A 256 7.11 2.65 -10.44
N GLY A 257 6.50 3.81 -10.30
CA GLY A 257 5.07 3.97 -10.49
C GLY A 257 4.60 3.85 -11.94
N ARG A 258 3.26 3.77 -12.11
CA ARG A 258 2.57 3.61 -13.40
C ARG A 258 2.97 2.33 -14.13
N LYS A 259 3.16 1.27 -13.37
CA LYS A 259 3.58 -0.04 -13.87
C LYS A 259 2.50 -1.11 -13.71
N TYR A 260 1.42 -0.80 -12.97
CA TYR A 260 0.29 -1.71 -12.77
C TYR A 260 -1.02 -1.03 -13.17
N LEU A 261 -1.81 -1.72 -14.04
CA LEU A 261 -3.09 -1.25 -14.60
C LEU A 261 -4.17 -2.32 -14.45
#